data_70168f33683cd6f2117116684e50afd2
#
_entry.id   70168f33683cd6f2117116684e50afd2
#
_cell.length_a   1.000
_cell.length_b   1.000
_cell.length_c   1.000
_cell.angle_alpha   90.00
_cell.angle_beta   90.00
_cell.angle_gamma   90.00
#
_symmetry.space_group_name_H-M   'P 1'
#
loop_
_entity.id
_entity.type
_entity.pdbx_description
1 polymer ?
#
loop_
_entity_poly.entity_id
_entity_poly.type
_entity_poly.pdbx_seq_one_letter_code
_entity_poly.pdbx_strand_id
1 'polypeptide(L)'
;FKDQDIVGHNRWHPDIPAAVTVNPGDTFRIDCREWFDGDIKNDDSAQDILEAPVSKVHALSGPFHIKGAKPGDLLIVDILDVGPIPQEDEGPLAGQGWGYTGIFAKNNGVSFTGLIHPGLMGTAPSHELLKKWNDREAALIATDPNRLPPLALPPEPKDAVLGTLTGDDFDRVAAEGARTAPPRENGGNQDIKNLSKGTRVFYPVYV
;
A
#
# COMPACT_ATOMS: atom_id res chain seq x y z
N PHE A 1 11.00 12.25 0.48
CA PHE A 1 10.22 12.27 -0.77
C PHE A 1 9.74 13.70 -1.00
N LYS A 2 10.43 14.41 -1.91
CA LYS A 2 9.96 15.72 -2.36
C LYS A 2 8.71 15.52 -3.19
N ASP A 3 7.68 16.31 -2.88
CA ASP A 3 6.52 16.66 -3.69
C ASP A 3 6.20 15.68 -4.83
N GLN A 4 5.66 14.53 -4.49
CA GLN A 4 5.00 13.73 -5.51
C GLN A 4 3.70 14.45 -5.84
N ASP A 5 3.53 14.87 -7.09
CA ASP A 5 2.31 15.50 -7.61
C ASP A 5 1.07 14.59 -7.48
N ILE A 6 1.28 13.32 -7.14
CA ILE A 6 0.23 12.32 -6.99
C ILE A 6 0.02 12.01 -5.52
N VAL A 7 -1.12 12.41 -5.00
CA VAL A 7 -1.55 12.05 -3.66
C VAL A 7 -1.86 10.55 -3.64
N GLY A 8 -1.16 9.80 -2.78
CA GLY A 8 -1.41 8.37 -2.60
C GLY A 8 -2.66 8.08 -1.77
N HIS A 9 -2.82 6.81 -1.41
CA HIS A 9 -3.89 6.38 -0.50
C HIS A 9 -3.37 5.28 0.43
N ASN A 10 -4.11 5.01 1.51
CA ASN A 10 -3.77 3.94 2.46
C ASN A 10 -4.99 3.11 2.88
N ARG A 11 -6.00 3.09 2.05
CA ARG A 11 -7.21 2.26 2.22
C ARG A 11 -7.59 1.60 0.89
N TRP A 12 -8.24 0.47 0.95
CA TRP A 12 -8.93 -0.14 -0.18
C TRP A 12 -10.37 0.31 -0.19
N HIS A 13 -10.77 1.06 -1.22
CA HIS A 13 -12.15 1.48 -1.45
C HIS A 13 -12.38 1.78 -2.93
N PRO A 14 -13.53 1.39 -3.52
CA PRO A 14 -13.80 1.63 -4.95
C PRO A 14 -13.92 3.11 -5.33
N ASP A 15 -14.31 3.96 -4.39
CA ASP A 15 -14.55 5.38 -4.64
C ASP A 15 -13.32 6.27 -4.46
N ILE A 16 -12.15 5.72 -4.18
CA ILE A 16 -10.91 6.51 -4.19
C ILE A 16 -10.59 6.88 -5.64
N PRO A 17 -10.54 8.18 -5.98
CA PRO A 17 -10.33 8.61 -7.35
C PRO A 17 -9.00 8.11 -7.93
N ALA A 18 -9.03 7.69 -9.18
CA ALA A 18 -7.82 7.34 -9.89
C ALA A 18 -6.90 8.55 -10.04
N ALA A 19 -5.64 8.40 -9.67
CA ALA A 19 -4.63 9.42 -9.85
C ALA A 19 -4.17 9.54 -11.31
N VAL A 20 -4.16 8.41 -12.02
CA VAL A 20 -3.69 8.33 -13.41
C VAL A 20 -4.56 7.33 -14.19
N THR A 21 -4.75 7.59 -15.49
CA THR A 21 -5.35 6.64 -16.44
C THR A 21 -4.26 6.12 -17.37
N VAL A 22 -4.19 4.80 -17.53
CA VAL A 22 -3.26 4.11 -18.44
C VAL A 22 -4.02 3.22 -19.43
N ASN A 23 -3.45 2.96 -20.59
CA ASN A 23 -4.04 2.05 -21.56
C ASN A 23 -3.46 0.63 -21.37
N PRO A 24 -4.23 -0.40 -21.73
CA PRO A 24 -3.66 -1.75 -21.83
C PRO A 24 -2.45 -1.78 -22.76
N GLY A 25 -1.36 -2.38 -22.30
CA GLY A 25 -0.10 -2.46 -23.04
C GLY A 25 0.86 -1.30 -22.82
N ASP A 26 0.46 -0.25 -22.13
CA ASP A 26 1.38 0.84 -21.76
C ASP A 26 2.46 0.32 -20.81
N THR A 27 3.68 0.81 -21.02
CA THR A 27 4.79 0.66 -20.06
C THR A 27 5.01 1.98 -19.37
N PHE A 28 5.02 1.96 -18.05
CA PHE A 28 5.21 3.16 -17.23
C PHE A 28 6.00 2.85 -15.97
N ARG A 29 6.59 3.88 -15.38
CA ARG A 29 7.29 3.82 -14.10
C ARG A 29 6.38 4.35 -13.00
N ILE A 30 6.41 3.68 -11.86
CA ILE A 30 5.76 4.13 -10.63
C ILE A 30 6.85 4.33 -9.58
N ASP A 31 6.93 5.51 -9.03
CA ASP A 31 7.72 5.77 -7.83
C ASP A 31 6.84 5.42 -6.63
N CYS A 32 7.06 4.23 -6.08
CA CYS A 32 6.27 3.71 -4.98
C CYS A 32 6.53 4.50 -3.70
N ARG A 33 5.46 4.79 -2.96
CA ARG A 33 5.58 5.38 -1.62
C ARG A 33 6.16 4.34 -0.67
N GLU A 34 6.96 4.83 0.26
CA GLU A 34 7.41 4.03 1.39
C GLU A 34 6.21 3.74 2.31
N TRP A 35 6.15 2.56 2.93
CA TRP A 35 4.94 2.06 3.62
C TRP A 35 4.46 2.92 4.79
N PHE A 36 5.35 3.69 5.46
CA PHE A 36 5.02 4.70 6.46
C PHE A 36 5.00 6.13 5.91
N ASP A 37 5.07 6.27 4.58
CA ASP A 37 5.05 7.56 3.91
C ASP A 37 6.22 8.49 4.28
N GLY A 38 7.40 7.90 4.48
CA GLY A 38 8.64 8.62 4.77
C GLY A 38 8.87 8.92 6.25
N ASP A 39 8.11 8.33 7.16
CA ASP A 39 8.35 8.47 8.60
C ASP A 39 9.65 7.75 9.02
N ILE A 40 10.03 6.67 8.31
CA ILE A 40 11.30 5.95 8.55
C ILE A 40 12.44 6.59 7.76
N LYS A 41 13.53 6.90 8.41
CA LYS A 41 14.66 7.64 7.85
C LYS A 41 15.94 6.82 7.82
N ASN A 42 16.88 7.22 6.96
CA ASN A 42 18.21 6.61 6.88
C ASN A 42 19.19 7.41 7.78
N ASP A 43 19.04 7.29 9.09
CA ASP A 43 19.80 8.07 10.08
C ASP A 43 20.47 7.21 11.17
N ASP A 44 20.58 5.89 10.93
CA ASP A 44 21.12 4.89 11.86
C ASP A 44 20.38 4.81 13.22
N SER A 45 19.15 5.37 13.28
CA SER A 45 18.28 5.32 14.45
C SER A 45 17.21 4.25 14.31
N ALA A 46 16.81 3.64 15.40
CA ALA A 46 15.64 2.77 15.47
C ALA A 46 14.43 3.48 16.12
N GLN A 47 14.57 4.75 16.47
CA GLN A 47 13.53 5.49 17.20
C GLN A 47 12.31 5.74 16.32
N ASP A 48 12.51 6.03 15.05
CA ASP A 48 11.43 6.21 14.07
C ASP A 48 10.59 4.94 13.90
N ILE A 49 11.21 3.74 13.95
CA ILE A 49 10.50 2.46 13.92
C ILE A 49 9.63 2.27 15.17
N LEU A 50 10.12 2.69 16.34
CA LEU A 50 9.38 2.61 17.60
C LEU A 50 8.17 3.56 17.61
N GLU A 51 8.31 4.72 17.00
CA GLU A 51 7.32 5.80 16.99
C GLU A 51 6.37 5.74 15.78
N ALA A 52 6.70 4.92 14.76
CA ALA A 52 5.95 4.85 13.53
C ALA A 52 4.47 4.53 13.75
N PRO A 53 3.55 5.36 13.23
CA PRO A 53 2.11 5.20 13.46
C PRO A 53 1.54 4.09 12.57
N VAL A 54 1.35 2.91 13.13
CA VAL A 54 0.79 1.74 12.40
C VAL A 54 -0.60 1.98 11.79
N SER A 55 -1.28 3.04 12.18
CA SER A 55 -2.56 3.48 11.57
C SER A 55 -2.40 4.01 10.15
N LYS A 56 -1.21 4.49 9.76
CA LYS A 56 -0.90 4.97 8.41
C LYS A 56 -0.64 3.86 7.40
N VAL A 57 -0.22 2.69 7.85
CA VAL A 57 0.22 1.66 6.90
C VAL A 57 -0.96 1.03 6.14
N HIS A 58 -0.73 0.76 4.90
CA HIS A 58 0.46 1.07 4.10
C HIS A 58 0.14 2.20 3.14
N ALA A 59 1.07 3.11 2.95
CA ALA A 59 0.94 4.12 1.91
C ALA A 59 1.12 3.48 0.53
N LEU A 60 0.19 3.77 -0.37
CA LEU A 60 0.15 3.24 -1.73
C LEU A 60 0.21 4.36 -2.75
N SER A 61 0.95 4.15 -3.83
CA SER A 61 0.92 5.00 -5.02
C SER A 61 -0.23 4.58 -5.94
N GLY A 62 -0.97 5.54 -6.46
CA GLY A 62 -2.17 5.29 -7.26
C GLY A 62 -3.42 5.89 -6.60
N PRO A 63 -4.63 5.37 -6.94
CA PRO A 63 -4.94 4.26 -7.84
C PRO A 63 -4.70 4.56 -9.32
N PHE A 64 -4.53 3.51 -10.13
CA PHE A 64 -4.41 3.60 -11.58
C PHE A 64 -5.67 3.08 -12.25
N HIS A 65 -6.32 3.92 -13.05
CA HIS A 65 -7.44 3.48 -13.89
C HIS A 65 -6.90 2.82 -15.16
N ILE A 66 -7.26 1.58 -15.39
CA ILE A 66 -6.91 0.87 -16.63
C ILE A 66 -8.06 1.04 -17.62
N LYS A 67 -7.82 1.77 -18.70
CA LYS A 67 -8.86 2.12 -19.68
C LYS A 67 -9.48 0.87 -20.30
N GLY A 68 -10.79 0.75 -20.11
CA GLY A 68 -11.59 -0.33 -20.69
C GLY A 68 -11.62 -1.62 -19.86
N ALA A 69 -10.91 -1.70 -18.74
CA ALA A 69 -11.07 -2.78 -17.77
C ALA A 69 -12.50 -2.79 -17.19
N LYS A 70 -13.04 -3.97 -16.93
CA LYS A 70 -14.40 -4.16 -16.41
C LYS A 70 -14.40 -5.23 -15.32
N PRO A 71 -15.37 -5.19 -14.41
CA PRO A 71 -15.60 -6.27 -13.46
C PRO A 71 -15.67 -7.64 -14.15
N GLY A 72 -14.91 -8.59 -13.64
CA GLY A 72 -14.78 -9.93 -14.20
C GLY A 72 -13.60 -10.14 -15.16
N ASP A 73 -12.93 -9.06 -15.58
CA ASP A 73 -11.68 -9.18 -16.34
C ASP A 73 -10.54 -9.69 -15.44
N LEU A 74 -9.48 -10.16 -16.09
CA LEU A 74 -8.23 -10.52 -15.45
C LEU A 74 -7.15 -9.51 -15.87
N LEU A 75 -6.71 -8.67 -14.95
CA LEU A 75 -5.63 -7.72 -15.16
C LEU A 75 -4.29 -8.47 -15.13
N ILE A 76 -3.50 -8.29 -16.18
CA ILE A 76 -2.15 -8.84 -16.28
C ILE A 76 -1.15 -7.70 -16.06
N VAL A 77 -0.27 -7.88 -15.07
CA VAL A 77 0.81 -6.95 -14.76
C VAL A 77 2.15 -7.61 -14.97
N ASP A 78 2.95 -7.11 -15.89
CA ASP A 78 4.33 -7.53 -16.09
C ASP A 78 5.27 -6.58 -15.32
N ILE A 79 5.99 -7.09 -14.35
CA ILE A 79 7.00 -6.34 -13.60
C ILE A 79 8.29 -6.33 -14.42
N LEU A 80 8.51 -5.26 -15.16
CA LEU A 80 9.67 -5.14 -16.04
C LEU A 80 10.95 -4.82 -15.28
N ASP A 81 10.84 -4.02 -14.23
CA ASP A 81 11.95 -3.69 -13.33
C ASP A 81 11.42 -3.25 -11.96
N VAL A 82 12.25 -3.42 -10.94
CA VAL A 82 11.99 -2.93 -9.58
C VAL A 82 13.32 -2.67 -8.88
N GLY A 83 13.43 -1.53 -8.24
CA GLY A 83 14.64 -1.14 -7.51
C GLY A 83 14.39 0.06 -6.61
N PRO A 84 15.31 0.37 -5.70
CA PRO A 84 15.21 1.57 -4.88
C PRO A 84 15.34 2.82 -5.75
N ILE A 85 14.64 3.88 -5.34
CA ILE A 85 14.77 5.20 -5.99
C ILE A 85 16.14 5.76 -5.61
N PRO A 86 16.97 6.16 -6.58
CA PRO A 86 18.25 6.79 -6.28
C PRO A 86 18.06 8.09 -5.50
N GLN A 87 18.87 8.28 -4.47
CA GLN A 87 18.93 9.57 -3.78
C GLN A 87 19.60 10.60 -4.68
N GLU A 88 19.01 11.79 -4.77
CA GLU A 88 19.56 12.92 -5.54
C GLU A 88 20.53 13.75 -4.71
N ASP A 89 20.55 13.55 -3.40
CA ASP A 89 21.32 14.37 -2.47
C ASP A 89 22.83 14.10 -2.55
N GLU A 90 23.63 15.11 -2.23
CA GLU A 90 25.07 15.00 -2.08
C GLU A 90 25.42 14.12 -0.89
N GLY A 91 26.45 13.30 -1.00
CA GLY A 91 26.94 12.46 0.09
C GLY A 91 27.41 11.09 -0.38
N PRO A 92 27.85 10.22 0.55
CA PRO A 92 28.40 8.92 0.22
C PRO A 92 27.40 7.95 -0.43
N LEU A 93 26.10 8.22 -0.32
CA LEU A 93 25.01 7.45 -0.92
C LEU A 93 24.36 8.17 -2.12
N ALA A 94 24.93 9.29 -2.58
CA ALA A 94 24.40 10.02 -3.73
C ALA A 94 24.28 9.13 -4.97
N GLY A 95 23.12 9.15 -5.60
CA GLY A 95 22.79 8.30 -6.74
C GLY A 95 22.51 6.84 -6.41
N GLN A 96 22.57 6.44 -5.12
CA GLN A 96 22.23 5.11 -4.66
C GLN A 96 20.86 5.15 -3.96
N GLY A 97 20.04 4.16 -4.23
CA GLY A 97 18.81 3.96 -3.47
C GLY A 97 19.08 3.16 -2.21
N TRP A 98 18.21 3.30 -1.22
CA TRP A 98 18.23 2.49 -0.01
C TRP A 98 16.84 1.92 0.29
N GLY A 99 16.82 0.92 1.13
CA GLY A 99 15.59 0.35 1.66
C GLY A 99 15.88 -0.29 2.99
N TYR A 100 14.84 -0.63 3.72
CA TYR A 100 14.95 -1.29 5.00
C TYR A 100 13.92 -2.40 5.12
N THR A 101 14.19 -3.31 6.05
CA THR A 101 13.19 -4.20 6.63
C THR A 101 13.32 -4.09 8.14
N GLY A 102 12.20 -3.98 8.83
CA GLY A 102 12.16 -3.73 10.26
C GLY A 102 11.42 -4.83 11.02
N ILE A 103 11.86 -5.08 12.24
CA ILE A 103 11.12 -5.87 13.21
C ILE A 103 10.52 -4.89 14.23
N PHE A 104 9.20 -4.82 14.26
CA PHE A 104 8.47 -3.99 15.22
C PHE A 104 8.39 -4.72 16.54
N ALA A 105 9.31 -4.40 17.44
CA ALA A 105 9.25 -4.85 18.82
C ALA A 105 8.87 -3.66 19.70
N LYS A 106 8.06 -3.91 20.71
CA LYS A 106 7.50 -2.87 21.60
C LYS A 106 8.55 -1.95 22.23
N ASN A 107 9.78 -2.40 22.36
CA ASN A 107 10.85 -1.67 23.03
C ASN A 107 12.18 -1.63 22.25
N ASN A 108 12.28 -2.29 21.10
CA ASN A 108 13.49 -2.30 20.29
C ASN A 108 13.13 -2.48 18.81
N GLY A 109 13.53 -1.54 17.98
CA GLY A 109 13.51 -1.67 16.54
C GLY A 109 14.83 -2.24 16.03
N VAL A 110 14.77 -3.12 15.03
CA VAL A 110 15.95 -3.60 14.30
C VAL A 110 15.70 -3.38 12.82
N SER A 111 16.63 -2.71 12.16
CA SER A 111 16.59 -2.45 10.73
C SER A 111 17.79 -3.09 10.05
N PHE A 112 17.58 -3.68 8.87
CA PHE A 112 18.64 -4.22 8.03
C PHE A 112 18.23 -4.15 6.55
N THR A 113 19.21 -4.12 5.64
CA THR A 113 18.96 -4.13 4.20
C THR A 113 18.59 -5.53 3.71
N GLY A 114 17.67 -5.61 2.77
CA GLY A 114 17.12 -6.88 2.29
C GLY A 114 16.81 -6.92 0.80
N LEU A 115 16.04 -7.92 0.41
CA LEU A 115 15.58 -8.12 -0.97
C LEU A 115 14.59 -7.03 -1.37
N ILE A 116 14.68 -6.58 -2.63
CA ILE A 116 13.82 -5.54 -3.19
C ILE A 116 12.68 -6.20 -3.96
N HIS A 117 11.46 -5.98 -3.48
CA HIS A 117 10.21 -6.33 -4.18
C HIS A 117 9.07 -5.47 -3.66
N PRO A 118 8.02 -5.19 -4.45
CA PRO A 118 6.84 -4.56 -3.92
C PRO A 118 6.15 -5.52 -2.93
N GLY A 119 5.76 -5.00 -1.76
CA GLY A 119 4.98 -5.76 -0.78
C GLY A 119 3.51 -5.80 -1.15
N LEU A 120 2.98 -4.67 -1.63
CA LEU A 120 1.57 -4.49 -1.93
C LEU A 120 1.34 -4.20 -3.41
N MET A 121 0.43 -4.97 -4.00
CA MET A 121 -0.13 -4.74 -5.32
C MET A 121 -1.51 -5.39 -5.39
N GLY A 122 -2.50 -4.69 -5.95
CA GLY A 122 -3.83 -5.25 -6.05
C GLY A 122 -4.80 -4.32 -6.79
N THR A 123 -6.00 -4.81 -7.01
CA THR A 123 -7.10 -4.07 -7.65
C THR A 123 -8.06 -3.49 -6.61
N ALA A 124 -8.78 -2.44 -6.96
CA ALA A 124 -9.84 -1.91 -6.12
C ALA A 124 -10.96 -2.94 -5.92
N PRO A 125 -11.53 -3.09 -4.72
CA PRO A 125 -12.67 -3.96 -4.50
C PRO A 125 -13.94 -3.34 -5.08
N SER A 126 -14.97 -4.15 -5.32
CA SER A 126 -16.35 -3.62 -5.42
C SER A 126 -16.88 -3.25 -4.02
N HIS A 127 -17.95 -2.45 -3.95
CA HIS A 127 -18.63 -2.16 -2.67
C HIS A 127 -19.09 -3.43 -1.95
N GLU A 128 -19.60 -4.41 -2.68
CA GLU A 128 -20.02 -5.69 -2.12
C GLU A 128 -18.83 -6.46 -1.52
N LEU A 129 -17.71 -6.52 -2.24
CA LEU A 129 -16.50 -7.20 -1.78
C LEU A 129 -15.90 -6.50 -0.58
N LEU A 130 -15.86 -5.16 -0.58
CA LEU A 130 -15.41 -4.36 0.55
C LEU A 130 -16.22 -4.64 1.80
N LYS A 131 -17.55 -4.63 1.69
CA LYS A 131 -18.43 -4.98 2.81
C LYS A 131 -18.16 -6.39 3.32
N LYS A 132 -18.00 -7.36 2.43
CA LYS A 132 -17.68 -8.74 2.79
C LYS A 132 -16.35 -8.84 3.56
N TRP A 133 -15.34 -8.08 3.17
CA TRP A 133 -14.08 -8.03 3.90
C TRP A 133 -14.25 -7.48 5.31
N ASN A 134 -14.92 -6.33 5.42
CA ASN A 134 -15.14 -5.68 6.72
C ASN A 134 -15.96 -6.55 7.66
N ASP A 135 -17.03 -7.20 7.18
CA ASP A 135 -17.86 -8.11 7.97
C ASP A 135 -17.05 -9.34 8.45
N ARG A 136 -16.25 -9.94 7.55
CA ARG A 136 -15.40 -11.09 7.85
C ARG A 136 -14.33 -10.78 8.89
N GLU A 137 -13.68 -9.66 8.74
CA GLU A 137 -12.59 -9.22 9.62
C GLU A 137 -13.13 -8.82 10.98
N ALA A 138 -14.26 -8.10 11.04
CA ALA A 138 -14.93 -7.79 12.29
C ALA A 138 -15.38 -9.06 13.05
N ALA A 139 -15.94 -10.05 12.35
CA ALA A 139 -16.31 -11.31 12.96
C ALA A 139 -15.09 -12.09 13.48
N LEU A 140 -13.97 -12.07 12.76
CA LEU A 140 -12.73 -12.69 13.20
C LEU A 140 -12.18 -12.02 14.46
N ILE A 141 -12.18 -10.69 14.52
CA ILE A 141 -11.75 -9.92 15.70
C ILE A 141 -12.62 -10.23 16.91
N ALA A 142 -13.93 -10.37 16.72
CA ALA A 142 -14.86 -10.69 17.80
C ALA A 142 -14.58 -12.06 18.46
N THR A 143 -13.88 -12.98 17.79
CA THR A 143 -13.50 -14.30 18.37
C THR A 143 -12.41 -14.17 19.43
N ASP A 144 -11.46 -13.24 19.27
CA ASP A 144 -10.40 -12.97 20.26
C ASP A 144 -9.84 -11.55 20.08
N PRO A 145 -10.49 -10.54 20.68
CA PRO A 145 -10.07 -9.13 20.53
C PRO A 145 -8.65 -8.82 21.00
N ASN A 146 -8.08 -9.66 21.85
CA ASN A 146 -6.75 -9.43 22.43
C ASN A 146 -5.62 -10.05 21.59
N ARG A 147 -5.95 -10.89 20.64
CA ARG A 147 -4.98 -11.69 19.86
C ARG A 147 -4.57 -11.05 18.54
N LEU A 148 -5.39 -10.15 18.00
CA LEU A 148 -5.21 -9.63 16.66
C LEU A 148 -4.25 -8.44 16.63
N PRO A 149 -3.33 -8.41 15.65
CA PRO A 149 -2.50 -7.25 15.43
C PRO A 149 -3.36 -6.01 15.12
N PRO A 150 -2.99 -4.82 15.62
CA PRO A 150 -3.71 -3.58 15.34
C PRO A 150 -3.89 -3.30 13.83
N LEU A 151 -3.00 -3.82 12.99
CA LEU A 151 -3.02 -3.67 11.54
C LEU A 151 -4.20 -4.34 10.83
N ALA A 152 -4.84 -5.32 11.48
CA ALA A 152 -5.99 -6.06 10.94
C ALA A 152 -7.33 -5.58 11.53
N LEU A 153 -7.35 -4.47 12.23
CA LEU A 153 -8.57 -3.88 12.79
C LEU A 153 -9.54 -3.42 11.67
N PRO A 154 -10.84 -3.36 11.97
CA PRO A 154 -11.83 -2.74 11.08
C PRO A 154 -11.43 -1.33 10.64
N PRO A 155 -12.01 -0.81 9.56
CA PRO A 155 -11.71 0.53 9.09
C PRO A 155 -12.03 1.57 10.17
N GLU A 156 -11.18 2.57 10.27
CA GLU A 156 -11.38 3.76 11.08
C GLU A 156 -10.83 4.99 10.36
N PRO A 157 -11.40 6.19 10.56
CA PRO A 157 -10.97 7.40 9.85
C PRO A 157 -9.56 7.87 10.21
N LYS A 158 -9.02 7.44 11.35
CA LYS A 158 -7.71 7.89 11.84
C LYS A 158 -6.61 7.65 10.83
N ASP A 159 -5.84 8.68 10.53
CA ASP A 159 -4.70 8.67 9.60
C ASP A 159 -5.06 8.19 8.19
N ALA A 160 -6.33 8.30 7.77
CA ALA A 160 -6.72 7.97 6.41
C ALA A 160 -6.16 8.97 5.40
N VAL A 161 -5.58 8.44 4.31
CA VAL A 161 -5.18 9.18 3.12
C VAL A 161 -5.93 8.57 1.94
N LEU A 162 -6.68 9.39 1.19
CA LEU A 162 -7.68 8.90 0.23
C LEU A 162 -7.59 9.62 -1.12
N GLY A 163 -6.36 9.85 -1.61
CA GLY A 163 -6.17 10.57 -2.86
C GLY A 163 -6.64 12.01 -2.74
N THR A 164 -7.51 12.42 -3.65
CA THR A 164 -8.04 13.79 -3.73
C THR A 164 -9.41 13.96 -3.08
N LEU A 165 -9.92 12.95 -2.35
CA LEU A 165 -11.20 13.04 -1.66
C LEU A 165 -11.17 14.09 -0.55
N THR A 166 -12.29 14.80 -0.40
CA THR A 166 -12.49 15.82 0.64
C THR A 166 -13.94 15.82 1.14
N GLY A 167 -14.20 16.46 2.28
CA GLY A 167 -15.56 16.63 2.83
C GLY A 167 -16.26 15.32 3.13
N ASP A 168 -17.56 15.26 2.89
CA ASP A 168 -18.43 14.13 3.25
C ASP A 168 -17.99 12.82 2.57
N ASP A 169 -17.46 12.89 1.33
CA ASP A 169 -16.94 11.72 0.63
C ASP A 169 -15.67 11.18 1.29
N PHE A 170 -14.78 12.07 1.74
CA PHE A 170 -13.61 11.66 2.52
C PHE A 170 -14.03 10.96 3.81
N ASP A 171 -14.94 11.56 4.57
CA ASP A 171 -15.38 11.03 5.87
C ASP A 171 -16.04 9.66 5.71
N ARG A 172 -16.88 9.49 4.69
CA ARG A 172 -17.52 8.22 4.37
C ARG A 172 -16.48 7.15 3.99
N VAL A 173 -15.62 7.46 3.04
CA VAL A 173 -14.61 6.50 2.54
C VAL A 173 -13.59 6.15 3.61
N ALA A 174 -13.22 7.10 4.48
CA ALA A 174 -12.35 6.85 5.62
C ALA A 174 -12.97 5.88 6.64
N ALA A 175 -14.28 5.97 6.85
CA ALA A 175 -15.01 5.09 7.75
C ALA A 175 -15.27 3.69 7.17
N GLU A 176 -15.34 3.55 5.85
CA GLU A 176 -15.66 2.29 5.15
C GLU A 176 -14.42 1.55 4.64
N GLY A 177 -13.35 2.28 4.30
CA GLY A 177 -12.19 1.77 3.59
C GLY A 177 -11.39 0.72 4.35
N ALA A 178 -11.23 -0.45 3.76
CA ALA A 178 -10.48 -1.53 4.39
C ALA A 178 -8.99 -1.19 4.52
N ARG A 179 -8.39 -1.63 5.63
CA ARG A 179 -6.95 -1.49 5.89
C ARG A 179 -6.15 -2.28 4.85
N THR A 180 -4.97 -1.81 4.52
CA THR A 180 -4.11 -2.42 3.50
C THR A 180 -3.22 -3.53 4.03
N ALA A 181 -3.12 -3.71 5.34
CA ALA A 181 -2.25 -4.70 5.96
C ALA A 181 -2.62 -6.16 5.66
N PRO A 182 -3.88 -6.61 5.73
CA PRO A 182 -4.21 -7.99 5.37
C PRO A 182 -4.15 -8.22 3.85
N PRO A 183 -3.62 -9.37 3.40
CA PRO A 183 -3.83 -9.83 2.02
C PRO A 183 -5.29 -10.26 1.81
N ARG A 184 -5.81 -10.05 0.61
CA ARG A 184 -7.21 -10.38 0.26
C ARG A 184 -7.33 -10.87 -1.18
N GLU A 185 -8.54 -11.13 -1.61
CA GLU A 185 -8.87 -11.66 -2.94
C GLU A 185 -8.41 -10.75 -4.09
N ASN A 186 -8.20 -9.46 -3.82
CA ASN A 186 -7.71 -8.49 -4.79
C ASN A 186 -6.18 -8.46 -4.96
N GLY A 187 -5.45 -9.26 -4.20
CA GLY A 187 -4.00 -9.20 -4.02
C GLY A 187 -3.64 -8.55 -2.68
N GLY A 188 -3.41 -7.24 -2.67
CA GLY A 188 -3.09 -6.49 -1.46
C GLY A 188 -1.69 -6.76 -0.94
N ASN A 189 -1.54 -6.93 0.37
CA ASN A 189 -0.26 -7.13 1.04
C ASN A 189 0.22 -8.58 0.86
N GLN A 190 0.97 -8.84 -0.18
CA GLN A 190 1.40 -10.18 -0.56
C GLN A 190 2.73 -10.58 0.07
N ASP A 191 3.61 -9.63 0.33
CA ASP A 191 4.94 -9.83 0.94
C ASP A 191 5.73 -11.01 0.33
N ILE A 192 5.68 -11.14 -0.99
CA ILE A 192 6.28 -12.26 -1.71
C ILE A 192 7.51 -11.79 -2.49
N LYS A 193 8.68 -12.31 -2.18
CA LYS A 193 9.93 -12.03 -2.93
C LYS A 193 9.83 -12.32 -4.43
N ASN A 194 8.86 -13.15 -4.84
CA ASN A 194 8.62 -13.50 -6.24
C ASN A 194 7.99 -12.36 -7.05
N LEU A 195 7.45 -11.31 -6.41
CA LEU A 195 7.05 -10.07 -7.08
C LEU A 195 8.28 -9.25 -7.47
N SER A 196 9.10 -9.79 -8.33
CA SER A 196 10.37 -9.22 -8.75
C SER A 196 10.42 -9.00 -10.25
N LYS A 197 11.50 -8.40 -10.73
CA LYS A 197 11.76 -8.20 -12.16
C LYS A 197 11.52 -9.46 -12.97
N GLY A 198 10.74 -9.37 -14.04
CA GLY A 198 10.40 -10.46 -14.95
C GLY A 198 9.20 -11.29 -14.53
N THR A 199 8.56 -10.97 -13.40
CA THR A 199 7.36 -11.68 -12.96
C THR A 199 6.11 -11.14 -13.66
N ARG A 200 5.23 -12.05 -14.08
CA ARG A 200 3.87 -11.76 -14.54
C ARG A 200 2.88 -12.12 -13.45
N VAL A 201 2.03 -11.16 -13.09
CA VAL A 201 1.02 -11.31 -12.04
C VAL A 201 -0.37 -11.11 -12.62
N PHE A 202 -1.34 -11.83 -12.08
CA PHE A 202 -2.72 -11.81 -12.53
C PHE A 202 -3.62 -11.36 -11.37
N TYR A 203 -4.40 -10.31 -11.60
CA TYR A 203 -5.33 -9.78 -10.60
C TYR A 203 -6.75 -9.77 -11.13
N PRO A 204 -7.75 -10.22 -10.35
CA PRO A 204 -9.15 -10.06 -10.73
C PRO A 204 -9.55 -8.57 -10.69
N VAL A 205 -10.37 -8.14 -11.64
CA VAL A 205 -10.95 -6.79 -11.70
C VAL A 205 -12.34 -6.82 -11.09
N TYR A 206 -12.63 -5.93 -10.15
CA TYR A 206 -13.91 -5.89 -9.42
C TYR A 206 -14.72 -4.61 -9.70
N VAL A 207 -14.09 -3.56 -10.24
CA VAL A 207 -14.73 -2.27 -10.57
C VAL A 207 -14.27 -1.74 -11.92
#